data_4d121c0023f1744e27bfab4f70d1252a
#
_entry.id   4d121c0023f1744e27bfab4f70d1252a
#
_cell.length_a   1.000
_cell.length_b   1.000
_cell.length_c   1.000
_cell.angle_alpha   90.00
_cell.angle_beta   90.00
_cell.angle_gamma   90.00
#
_symmetry.space_group_name_H-M   'P 1'
#
loop_
_entity.id
_entity.type
_entity.pdbx_description
1 polymer ?
#
loop_
_entity_poly.entity_id
_entity_poly.type
_entity_poly.pdbx_seq_one_letter_code
_entity_poly.pdbx_strand_id
1 'polypeptide(L)'
;MPGSSPLDPNLQIPRKAQVEKYLSGISKSKAKITYFGPLTDYEKKSTAADVKKLGYGVPYLIVYETGGKQKKLILSTMRIGHGFGHDYRSDRVENLVMAYDTWNNLPKHCRVQDLGAFRKNDSSMITLGDVDEFFLLRPMIEGVEYYKDLNRIFSTGKLEDYDQIRAKALAEYLVRIHRKKNTKSEDSELYVRKIRDTVGHGECVFGLADSYPMQKVEYLKDDELEQLEKKCVEHRWKLKRNVSRLSRVHGDFHPWNVLFTDLKHPERFLLLDRSRGEWGEPADDLCGMSINYIFSSLRKYGDLRGEFKVLFDEFMDTYLSGSNDQDILAAMPLFYAFRCLVIASPVWYPTLSPEVRRKIFNFAMNVLDAGRFDPKLVNDYFRARS
;
A
#
# COMPACT_ATOMS: atom_id res chain seq x y z
N MET A 1 13.65 14.42 24.70
CA MET A 1 13.52 14.93 23.34
C MET A 1 14.73 14.45 22.56
N PRO A 2 14.65 13.50 21.65
CA PRO A 2 15.82 13.11 20.86
C PRO A 2 16.04 14.19 19.81
N GLY A 3 17.28 14.66 19.72
CA GLY A 3 17.75 15.46 18.58
C GLY A 3 17.64 14.63 17.32
N SER A 4 16.58 14.84 16.56
CA SER A 4 16.36 14.18 15.30
C SER A 4 17.45 14.56 14.31
N SER A 5 18.20 13.59 13.84
CA SER A 5 18.92 13.74 12.58
C SER A 5 17.89 14.16 11.52
N PRO A 6 18.08 15.28 10.82
CA PRO A 6 17.05 15.81 9.92
C PRO A 6 16.89 15.01 8.62
N LEU A 7 17.70 13.99 8.40
CA LEU A 7 17.71 13.15 7.20
C LEU A 7 17.67 11.67 7.58
N ASP A 8 17.31 10.82 6.60
CA ASP A 8 17.54 9.38 6.71
C ASP A 8 18.99 9.16 7.19
N PRO A 9 19.22 8.48 8.32
CA PRO A 9 20.56 8.26 8.85
C PRO A 9 21.49 7.53 7.87
N ASN A 10 20.91 6.90 6.84
CA ASN A 10 21.65 6.27 5.75
C ASN A 10 21.84 7.18 4.52
N LEU A 11 21.26 8.38 4.52
CA LEU A 11 21.41 9.32 3.41
C LEU A 11 22.74 10.06 3.54
N GLN A 12 23.67 9.72 2.68
CA GLN A 12 24.91 10.49 2.57
C GLN A 12 24.65 11.77 1.76
N ILE A 13 24.82 12.91 2.41
CA ILE A 13 24.77 14.22 1.73
C ILE A 13 25.94 14.28 0.72
N PRO A 14 25.70 14.77 -0.52
CA PRO A 14 26.75 14.86 -1.52
C PRO A 14 27.88 15.79 -1.05
N ARG A 15 29.10 15.45 -1.41
CA ARG A 15 30.24 16.32 -1.17
C ARG A 15 30.21 17.52 -2.12
N LYS A 16 30.84 18.61 -1.72
CA LYS A 16 30.95 19.85 -2.51
C LYS A 16 31.32 19.60 -3.97
N ALA A 17 32.32 18.76 -4.21
CA ALA A 17 32.77 18.42 -5.57
C ALA A 17 31.69 17.70 -6.43
N GLN A 18 30.85 16.91 -5.82
CA GLN A 18 29.75 16.24 -6.52
C GLN A 18 28.65 17.24 -6.92
N VAL A 19 28.35 18.19 -6.04
CA VAL A 19 27.39 19.27 -6.31
C VAL A 19 27.96 20.20 -7.41
N GLU A 20 29.26 20.51 -7.39
CA GLU A 20 29.93 21.29 -8.45
C GLU A 20 29.85 20.60 -9.82
N LYS A 21 30.10 19.28 -9.85
CA LYS A 21 29.98 18.46 -11.07
C LYS A 21 28.55 18.48 -11.62
N TYR A 22 27.55 18.27 -10.74
CA TYR A 22 26.14 18.29 -11.12
C TYR A 22 25.74 19.67 -11.68
N LEU A 23 26.03 20.75 -10.95
CA LEU A 23 25.68 22.10 -11.38
C LEU A 23 26.38 22.48 -12.69
N SER A 24 27.62 22.05 -12.91
CA SER A 24 28.32 22.25 -14.16
C SER A 24 27.64 21.53 -15.32
N GLY A 25 27.07 20.33 -15.08
CA GLY A 25 26.32 19.57 -16.07
C GLY A 25 25.02 20.26 -16.47
N ILE A 26 24.17 20.61 -15.51
CA ILE A 26 22.86 21.25 -15.81
C ILE A 26 23.00 22.68 -16.35
N SER A 27 24.00 23.44 -15.92
CA SER A 27 24.23 24.82 -16.40
C SER A 27 25.05 24.90 -17.71
N LYS A 28 25.58 23.77 -18.18
CA LYS A 28 26.51 23.70 -19.32
C LYS A 28 27.71 24.67 -19.20
N SER A 29 28.08 25.01 -17.97
CA SER A 29 29.16 25.96 -17.64
C SER A 29 29.85 25.53 -16.35
N LYS A 30 31.15 25.78 -16.22
CA LYS A 30 31.90 25.45 -15.01
C LYS A 30 31.30 26.16 -13.79
N ALA A 31 30.89 25.41 -12.79
CA ALA A 31 30.39 25.90 -11.51
C ALA A 31 31.48 25.72 -10.43
N LYS A 32 31.67 26.72 -9.58
CA LYS A 32 32.55 26.66 -8.42
C LYS A 32 31.77 27.04 -7.17
N ILE A 33 31.61 26.11 -6.24
CA ILE A 33 30.83 26.33 -5.00
C ILE A 33 31.69 27.14 -4.00
N THR A 34 31.12 28.21 -3.49
CA THR A 34 31.70 29.02 -2.40
C THR A 34 31.10 28.64 -1.05
N TYR A 35 29.82 28.22 -1.02
CA TYR A 35 29.15 27.70 0.20
C TYR A 35 28.23 26.53 -0.15
N PHE A 36 28.21 25.50 0.72
CA PHE A 36 27.25 24.41 0.69
C PHE A 36 27.00 23.90 2.12
N GLY A 37 25.79 24.06 2.62
CA GLY A 37 25.42 23.67 3.97
C GLY A 37 23.95 23.97 4.30
N PRO A 38 23.47 23.59 5.49
CA PRO A 38 22.11 23.92 5.93
C PRO A 38 21.84 25.42 5.81
N LEU A 39 20.64 25.76 5.33
CA LEU A 39 20.25 27.16 5.18
C LEU A 39 20.26 27.90 6.52
N THR A 40 19.86 27.23 7.61
CA THR A 40 19.87 27.77 8.97
C THR A 40 21.24 28.24 9.44
N ASP A 41 22.30 27.54 9.05
CA ASP A 41 23.67 27.86 9.44
C ASP A 41 24.20 29.11 8.72
N TYR A 42 23.72 29.34 7.50
CA TYR A 42 24.06 30.49 6.70
C TYR A 42 23.37 31.77 7.21
N GLU A 43 22.11 31.69 7.60
CA GLU A 43 21.33 32.86 7.99
C GLU A 43 21.58 33.32 9.43
N LYS A 44 22.24 32.52 10.26
CA LYS A 44 22.47 32.77 11.71
C LYS A 44 21.23 33.22 12.49
N LYS A 45 20.03 32.89 11.98
CA LYS A 45 18.72 33.29 12.51
C LYS A 45 17.92 32.07 12.90
N SER A 46 18.23 31.50 14.05
CA SER A 46 17.24 30.74 14.81
C SER A 46 16.98 31.56 16.09
N THR A 47 15.93 32.36 16.09
CA THR A 47 15.47 32.98 17.33
C THR A 47 14.65 31.95 18.10
N ALA A 48 14.82 31.92 19.43
CA ALA A 48 14.03 31.07 20.34
C ALA A 48 12.51 31.34 20.29
N ALA A 49 12.08 32.29 19.46
CA ALA A 49 10.71 32.75 19.27
C ALA A 49 9.94 32.04 18.15
N ASP A 50 10.56 31.18 17.35
CA ASP A 50 9.85 30.49 16.26
C ASP A 50 8.94 29.40 16.82
N VAL A 51 7.61 29.65 16.79
CA VAL A 51 6.56 28.73 17.25
C VAL A 51 6.53 27.45 16.38
N LYS A 52 6.82 27.56 15.07
CA LYS A 52 6.86 26.42 14.16
C LYS A 52 8.28 25.91 13.97
N LYS A 53 8.66 24.88 14.73
CA LYS A 53 10.02 24.31 14.71
C LYS A 53 10.26 23.22 13.65
N LEU A 54 9.21 22.67 13.01
CA LEU A 54 9.31 21.52 12.13
C LEU A 54 8.59 21.74 10.79
N GLY A 55 9.32 21.57 9.71
CA GLY A 55 8.80 21.35 8.36
C GLY A 55 9.31 20.04 7.80
N TYR A 56 8.63 19.49 6.80
CA TYR A 56 9.05 18.23 6.14
C TYR A 56 10.27 18.41 5.25
N GLY A 57 10.52 19.63 4.76
CA GLY A 57 11.68 19.95 3.93
C GLY A 57 12.96 20.15 4.76
N VAL A 58 14.09 19.77 4.18
CA VAL A 58 15.42 20.06 4.72
C VAL A 58 16.19 20.86 3.68
N PRO A 59 16.17 22.21 3.77
CA PRO A 59 16.81 23.08 2.80
C PRO A 59 18.32 23.18 3.06
N TYR A 60 19.11 22.97 2.00
CA TYR A 60 20.54 23.27 1.93
C TYR A 60 20.75 24.44 0.98
N LEU A 61 21.53 25.43 1.42
CA LEU A 61 21.92 26.52 0.56
C LEU A 61 23.20 26.14 -0.23
N ILE A 62 23.14 26.37 -1.52
CA ILE A 62 24.27 26.29 -2.43
C ILE A 62 24.54 27.69 -2.94
N VAL A 63 25.77 28.25 -2.65
CA VAL A 63 26.27 29.49 -3.27
C VAL A 63 27.38 29.09 -4.21
N TYR A 64 27.28 29.48 -5.47
CA TYR A 64 28.25 29.11 -6.49
C TYR A 64 28.47 30.22 -7.52
N GLU A 65 29.61 30.18 -8.15
CA GLU A 65 30.02 31.06 -9.24
C GLU A 65 29.96 30.30 -10.56
N THR A 66 29.37 30.93 -11.59
CA THR A 66 29.34 30.42 -12.95
C THR A 66 29.24 31.57 -13.93
N GLY A 67 30.01 31.54 -15.02
CA GLY A 67 30.04 32.61 -16.00
C GLY A 67 30.35 33.99 -15.39
N GLY A 68 31.22 34.07 -14.39
CA GLY A 68 31.56 35.30 -13.68
C GLY A 68 30.50 35.90 -12.78
N LYS A 69 29.40 35.17 -12.53
CA LYS A 69 28.27 35.60 -11.67
C LYS A 69 28.07 34.65 -10.51
N GLN A 70 27.85 35.22 -9.32
CA GLN A 70 27.41 34.46 -8.16
C GLN A 70 25.92 34.13 -8.25
N LYS A 71 25.58 32.89 -7.99
CA LYS A 71 24.20 32.39 -7.92
C LYS A 71 23.96 31.66 -6.61
N LYS A 72 22.68 31.62 -6.18
CA LYS A 72 22.21 30.88 -4.99
C LYS A 72 21.10 29.97 -5.39
N LEU A 73 21.15 28.73 -4.90
CA LEU A 73 20.08 27.72 -5.07
C LEU A 73 19.79 27.06 -3.72
N ILE A 74 18.58 26.62 -3.58
CA ILE A 74 18.17 25.76 -2.46
C ILE A 74 18.04 24.33 -2.98
N LEU A 75 18.80 23.43 -2.39
CA LEU A 75 18.63 22.00 -2.54
C LEU A 75 17.72 21.54 -1.41
N SER A 76 16.53 21.08 -1.76
CA SER A 76 15.53 20.60 -0.79
C SER A 76 15.45 19.08 -0.85
N THR A 77 15.47 18.46 0.32
CA THR A 77 15.12 17.04 0.51
C THR A 77 13.96 16.96 1.48
N MET A 78 13.38 15.79 1.64
CA MET A 78 12.30 15.57 2.61
C MET A 78 12.78 14.69 3.76
N ARG A 79 12.34 15.03 4.97
CA ARG A 79 12.57 14.22 6.17
C ARG A 79 11.74 12.95 6.10
N ILE A 80 12.26 11.89 6.70
CA ILE A 80 11.45 10.73 7.06
C ILE A 80 10.47 11.20 8.15
N GLY A 81 9.17 11.01 7.90
CA GLY A 81 8.11 11.35 8.86
C GLY A 81 7.38 10.10 9.27
N HIS A 82 7.41 9.78 10.55
CA HIS A 82 6.75 8.60 11.07
C HIS A 82 5.24 8.78 11.06
N GLY A 83 4.54 7.97 10.24
CA GLY A 83 3.07 7.95 10.16
C GLY A 83 2.41 9.10 9.39
N PHE A 84 3.17 10.10 8.89
CA PHE A 84 2.62 11.29 8.20
C PHE A 84 2.65 11.17 6.66
N GLY A 85 2.96 9.99 6.12
CA GLY A 85 3.01 9.80 4.67
C GLY A 85 4.35 10.21 4.04
N HIS A 86 5.43 10.16 4.80
CA HIS A 86 6.82 10.38 4.34
C HIS A 86 7.75 9.25 4.79
N ASP A 87 7.17 8.11 5.17
CA ASP A 87 7.90 6.97 5.74
C ASP A 87 8.75 6.27 4.68
N TYR A 88 8.17 6.04 3.52
CA TYR A 88 8.85 5.40 2.40
C TYR A 88 9.58 6.40 1.51
N ARG A 89 10.60 5.91 0.79
CA ARG A 89 11.26 6.71 -0.23
C ARG A 89 10.29 7.12 -1.34
N SER A 90 9.36 6.24 -1.73
CA SER A 90 8.30 6.50 -2.71
C SER A 90 7.46 7.71 -2.32
N ASP A 91 7.01 7.80 -1.07
CA ASP A 91 6.21 8.92 -0.58
C ASP A 91 6.91 10.27 -0.77
N ARG A 92 8.23 10.28 -0.50
CA ARG A 92 9.04 11.49 -0.62
C ARG A 92 9.30 11.85 -2.08
N VAL A 93 9.48 10.85 -2.95
CA VAL A 93 9.63 11.06 -4.39
C VAL A 93 8.36 11.63 -4.99
N GLU A 94 7.19 11.08 -4.64
CA GLU A 94 5.88 11.59 -5.09
C GLU A 94 5.73 13.09 -4.81
N ASN A 95 6.04 13.54 -3.60
CA ASN A 95 5.96 14.96 -3.25
C ASN A 95 6.93 15.84 -4.04
N LEU A 96 8.15 15.34 -4.33
CA LEU A 96 9.15 16.09 -5.08
C LEU A 96 8.82 16.15 -6.57
N VAL A 97 8.30 15.08 -7.15
CA VAL A 97 7.82 15.05 -8.53
C VAL A 97 6.62 16.01 -8.68
N MET A 98 5.64 15.94 -7.79
CA MET A 98 4.50 16.87 -7.79
C MET A 98 4.94 18.33 -7.71
N ALA A 99 5.94 18.63 -6.89
CA ALA A 99 6.50 19.99 -6.80
C ALA A 99 7.17 20.41 -8.11
N TYR A 100 7.92 19.53 -8.73
CA TYR A 100 8.59 19.80 -10.01
C TYR A 100 7.60 20.09 -11.12
N ASP A 101 6.53 19.30 -11.22
CA ASP A 101 5.51 19.42 -12.26
C ASP A 101 4.64 20.66 -12.10
N THR A 102 4.43 21.14 -10.88
CA THR A 102 3.38 22.14 -10.61
C THR A 102 3.90 23.53 -10.23
N TRP A 103 5.05 23.66 -9.54
CA TRP A 103 5.50 24.96 -9.01
C TRP A 103 5.74 26.00 -10.08
N ASN A 104 6.27 25.58 -11.24
CA ASN A 104 6.57 26.50 -12.32
C ASN A 104 5.31 27.05 -13.01
N ASN A 105 4.15 26.42 -12.78
CA ASN A 105 2.87 26.81 -13.35
C ASN A 105 2.12 27.80 -12.46
N LEU A 106 2.55 28.01 -11.21
CA LEU A 106 1.90 28.93 -10.29
C LEU A 106 2.51 30.35 -10.36
N PRO A 107 1.72 31.40 -10.67
CA PRO A 107 2.21 32.78 -10.69
C PRO A 107 2.82 33.19 -9.34
N LYS A 108 3.95 33.92 -9.38
CA LYS A 108 4.69 34.41 -8.21
C LYS A 108 5.31 33.33 -7.33
N HIS A 109 5.27 32.07 -7.73
CA HIS A 109 5.96 30.98 -7.03
C HIS A 109 7.46 30.96 -7.37
N CYS A 110 8.29 30.48 -6.43
CA CYS A 110 9.70 30.25 -6.75
C CYS A 110 9.82 29.12 -7.78
N ARG A 111 10.70 29.29 -8.76
CA ARG A 111 10.85 28.31 -9.83
C ARG A 111 11.75 27.15 -9.41
N VAL A 112 11.29 25.93 -9.67
CA VAL A 112 12.14 24.73 -9.61
C VAL A 112 13.06 24.73 -10.83
N GLN A 113 14.36 24.50 -10.59
CA GLN A 113 15.39 24.48 -11.63
C GLN A 113 15.59 23.06 -12.19
N ASP A 114 15.50 22.06 -11.33
CA ASP A 114 15.71 20.66 -11.69
C ASP A 114 15.14 19.73 -10.62
N LEU A 115 14.74 18.53 -11.03
CA LEU A 115 14.46 17.38 -10.19
C LEU A 115 15.67 16.44 -10.26
N GLY A 116 16.16 15.96 -9.13
CA GLY A 116 17.34 15.11 -9.12
C GLY A 116 17.30 14.01 -8.09
N ALA A 117 18.24 13.08 -8.18
CA ALA A 117 18.43 12.02 -7.22
C ALA A 117 19.89 11.84 -6.81
N PHE A 118 20.10 11.31 -5.59
CA PHE A 118 21.42 10.90 -5.12
C PHE A 118 21.63 9.42 -5.44
N ARG A 119 22.80 9.07 -5.99
CA ARG A 119 23.17 7.67 -6.19
C ARG A 119 23.47 7.00 -4.86
N LYS A 120 23.07 5.74 -4.75
CA LYS A 120 23.15 4.96 -3.50
C LYS A 120 24.61 4.75 -3.02
N ASN A 121 25.55 4.59 -3.94
CA ASN A 121 26.90 4.12 -3.59
C ASN A 121 27.88 5.25 -3.29
N ASP A 122 27.73 6.41 -3.92
CA ASP A 122 28.70 7.50 -3.85
C ASP A 122 28.06 8.86 -3.60
N SER A 123 26.75 8.93 -3.45
CA SER A 123 25.96 10.16 -3.31
C SER A 123 26.13 11.16 -4.46
N SER A 124 26.65 10.72 -5.60
CA SER A 124 26.67 11.58 -6.79
C SER A 124 25.26 11.91 -7.21
N MET A 125 25.10 13.09 -7.82
CA MET A 125 23.80 13.62 -8.21
C MET A 125 23.53 13.33 -9.68
N ILE A 126 22.29 12.98 -10.00
CA ILE A 126 21.78 12.83 -11.36
C ILE A 126 20.54 13.68 -11.54
N THR A 127 20.35 14.25 -12.73
CA THR A 127 19.13 14.92 -13.12
C THR A 127 18.04 13.90 -13.49
N LEU A 128 16.80 14.23 -13.17
CA LEU A 128 15.58 13.53 -13.57
C LEU A 128 14.57 14.52 -14.19
N GLY A 129 15.00 15.76 -14.45
CA GLY A 129 14.12 16.80 -14.97
C GLY A 129 13.69 16.61 -16.44
N ASP A 130 14.30 15.65 -17.13
CA ASP A 130 13.96 15.23 -18.50
C ASP A 130 13.32 13.82 -18.54
N VAL A 131 12.90 13.30 -17.39
CA VAL A 131 12.21 12.00 -17.26
C VAL A 131 10.71 12.23 -17.29
N ASP A 132 10.02 11.52 -18.17
CA ASP A 132 8.57 11.59 -18.34
C ASP A 132 7.85 10.51 -17.52
N GLU A 133 8.41 9.28 -17.45
CA GLU A 133 7.78 8.17 -16.76
C GLU A 133 8.82 7.23 -16.13
N PHE A 134 8.40 6.53 -15.09
CA PHE A 134 9.22 5.56 -14.38
C PHE A 134 8.77 4.12 -14.67
N PHE A 135 9.69 3.19 -14.75
CA PHE A 135 9.38 1.79 -15.01
C PHE A 135 10.14 0.85 -14.09
N LEU A 136 9.57 -0.34 -13.90
CA LEU A 136 10.21 -1.45 -13.21
C LEU A 136 10.50 -2.60 -14.19
N LEU A 137 11.75 -3.01 -14.30
CA LEU A 137 12.16 -4.13 -15.12
C LEU A 137 12.34 -5.37 -14.23
N ARG A 138 11.66 -6.45 -14.58
CA ARG A 138 11.74 -7.74 -13.90
C ARG A 138 11.78 -8.91 -14.88
N PRO A 139 12.36 -10.06 -14.50
CA PRO A 139 12.25 -11.27 -15.31
C PRO A 139 10.80 -11.69 -15.49
N MET A 140 10.47 -12.26 -16.66
CA MET A 140 9.22 -12.99 -16.82
C MET A 140 9.30 -14.30 -16.03
N ILE A 141 8.26 -14.61 -15.29
CA ILE A 141 8.11 -15.85 -14.56
C ILE A 141 7.08 -16.70 -15.30
N GLU A 142 7.45 -17.93 -15.63
CA GLU A 142 6.55 -18.92 -16.22
C GLU A 142 5.77 -19.62 -15.10
N GLY A 143 4.47 -19.84 -15.32
CA GLY A 143 3.58 -20.49 -14.37
C GLY A 143 2.12 -20.28 -14.73
N VAL A 144 1.24 -20.86 -13.92
CA VAL A 144 -0.21 -20.73 -14.06
C VAL A 144 -0.74 -19.92 -12.89
N GLU A 145 -1.40 -18.81 -13.17
CA GLU A 145 -2.01 -17.97 -12.15
C GLU A 145 -3.14 -18.73 -11.45
N TYR A 146 -3.20 -18.62 -10.13
CA TYR A 146 -4.14 -19.38 -9.30
C TYR A 146 -5.60 -19.12 -9.63
N TYR A 147 -5.94 -17.92 -10.11
CA TYR A 147 -7.32 -17.63 -10.54
C TYR A 147 -7.79 -18.58 -11.66
N LYS A 148 -6.90 -19.13 -12.48
CA LYS A 148 -7.24 -20.09 -13.53
C LYS A 148 -7.71 -21.44 -12.95
N ASP A 149 -7.12 -21.86 -11.82
CA ASP A 149 -7.62 -23.04 -11.09
C ASP A 149 -9.01 -22.78 -10.55
N LEU A 150 -9.24 -21.62 -9.94
CA LEU A 150 -10.58 -21.25 -9.44
C LEU A 150 -11.62 -21.22 -10.56
N ASN A 151 -11.24 -20.71 -11.75
CA ASN A 151 -12.12 -20.72 -12.92
C ASN A 151 -12.36 -22.14 -13.46
N ARG A 152 -11.36 -23.02 -13.44
CA ARG A 152 -11.52 -24.44 -13.80
C ARG A 152 -12.49 -25.13 -12.83
N ILE A 153 -12.32 -24.94 -11.53
CA ILE A 153 -13.22 -25.49 -10.50
C ILE A 153 -14.64 -24.90 -10.66
N PHE A 154 -14.75 -23.62 -10.95
CA PHE A 154 -16.03 -22.97 -11.22
C PHE A 154 -16.77 -23.65 -12.40
N SER A 155 -16.06 -23.93 -13.48
CA SER A 155 -16.63 -24.50 -14.70
C SER A 155 -16.93 -26.01 -14.57
N THR A 156 -16.04 -26.77 -13.92
CA THR A 156 -16.14 -28.23 -13.83
C THR A 156 -16.95 -28.71 -12.62
N GLY A 157 -16.97 -27.95 -11.51
CA GLY A 157 -17.52 -28.38 -10.24
C GLY A 157 -16.72 -29.53 -9.61
N LYS A 158 -15.40 -29.58 -9.86
CA LYS A 158 -14.54 -30.66 -9.36
C LYS A 158 -13.24 -30.11 -8.83
N LEU A 159 -12.78 -30.66 -7.72
CA LEU A 159 -11.42 -30.51 -7.22
C LEU A 159 -10.52 -31.60 -7.81
N GLU A 160 -9.31 -31.21 -8.12
CA GLU A 160 -8.19 -32.11 -8.34
C GLU A 160 -7.40 -32.26 -7.04
N ASP A 161 -6.64 -33.33 -6.90
CA ASP A 161 -5.88 -33.63 -5.66
C ASP A 161 -4.93 -32.48 -5.25
N TYR A 162 -4.41 -31.73 -6.22
CA TYR A 162 -3.52 -30.61 -5.95
C TYR A 162 -4.21 -29.32 -5.49
N ASP A 163 -5.53 -29.18 -5.63
CA ASP A 163 -6.23 -27.94 -5.29
C ASP A 163 -6.18 -27.63 -3.79
N GLN A 164 -6.44 -28.67 -2.96
CA GLN A 164 -6.33 -28.54 -1.50
C GLN A 164 -4.88 -28.33 -1.06
N ILE A 165 -3.90 -29.05 -1.69
CA ILE A 165 -2.48 -28.87 -1.43
C ILE A 165 -2.08 -27.40 -1.69
N ARG A 166 -2.57 -26.80 -2.76
CA ARG A 166 -2.33 -25.38 -3.10
C ARG A 166 -2.93 -24.45 -2.07
N ALA A 167 -4.19 -24.62 -1.71
CA ALA A 167 -4.85 -23.78 -0.69
C ALA A 167 -4.11 -23.86 0.65
N LYS A 168 -3.72 -25.05 1.08
CA LYS A 168 -2.90 -25.29 2.26
C LYS A 168 -1.54 -24.60 2.19
N ALA A 169 -0.81 -24.77 1.09
CA ALA A 169 0.50 -24.17 0.90
C ALA A 169 0.46 -22.63 0.95
N LEU A 170 -0.60 -22.03 0.41
CA LEU A 170 -0.82 -20.58 0.50
C LEU A 170 -1.03 -20.12 1.95
N ALA A 171 -1.83 -20.85 2.72
CA ALA A 171 -2.05 -20.54 4.13
C ALA A 171 -0.77 -20.72 4.97
N GLU A 172 -0.01 -21.81 4.77
CA GLU A 172 1.27 -22.07 5.43
C GLU A 172 2.32 -20.99 5.10
N TYR A 173 2.31 -20.50 3.87
CA TYR A 173 3.16 -19.37 3.48
C TYR A 173 2.81 -18.11 4.28
N LEU A 174 1.53 -17.76 4.38
CA LEU A 174 1.08 -16.61 5.18
C LEU A 174 1.43 -16.77 6.65
N VAL A 175 1.22 -17.95 7.25
CA VAL A 175 1.66 -18.25 8.63
C VAL A 175 3.15 -17.94 8.81
N ARG A 176 3.98 -18.38 7.86
CA ARG A 176 5.44 -18.17 7.92
C ARG A 176 5.83 -16.70 7.83
N ILE A 177 5.27 -15.93 6.90
CA ILE A 177 5.65 -14.52 6.75
C ILE A 177 5.09 -13.64 7.87
N HIS A 178 3.86 -13.91 8.34
CA HIS A 178 3.19 -13.14 9.39
C HIS A 178 3.81 -13.36 10.79
N ARG A 179 4.55 -14.44 11.00
CA ARG A 179 5.36 -14.64 12.22
C ARG A 179 6.44 -13.58 12.39
N LYS A 180 6.89 -12.99 11.31
CA LYS A 180 7.89 -11.92 11.37
C LYS A 180 7.21 -10.62 11.76
N LYS A 181 7.28 -10.30 13.06
CA LYS A 181 6.77 -9.04 13.62
C LYS A 181 7.81 -7.94 13.47
N ASN A 182 7.33 -6.73 13.27
CA ASN A 182 8.16 -5.55 13.38
C ASN A 182 8.04 -5.02 14.82
N THR A 183 9.11 -5.16 15.60
CA THR A 183 9.13 -4.84 17.04
C THR A 183 9.82 -3.51 17.35
N LYS A 184 10.23 -2.76 16.34
CA LYS A 184 10.84 -1.46 16.55
C LYS A 184 9.78 -0.48 17.04
N SER A 185 10.04 0.19 18.16
CA SER A 185 9.12 1.18 18.74
C SER A 185 8.78 2.32 17.77
N GLU A 186 9.74 2.68 16.91
CA GLU A 186 9.62 3.70 15.87
C GLU A 186 8.60 3.34 14.78
N ASP A 187 8.33 2.04 14.60
CA ASP A 187 7.45 1.53 13.55
C ASP A 187 6.00 1.32 14.02
N SER A 188 5.69 1.59 15.28
CA SER A 188 4.29 1.57 15.77
C SER A 188 3.39 2.53 14.98
N GLU A 189 3.91 3.68 14.60
CA GLU A 189 3.21 4.67 13.77
C GLU A 189 2.93 4.16 12.36
N LEU A 190 3.77 3.26 11.85
CA LEU A 190 3.58 2.61 10.56
C LEU A 190 2.32 1.72 10.56
N TYR A 191 2.05 0.98 11.66
CA TYR A 191 0.81 0.22 11.77
C TYR A 191 -0.41 1.15 11.72
N VAL A 192 -0.39 2.24 12.50
CA VAL A 192 -1.47 3.24 12.50
C VAL A 192 -1.69 3.81 11.10
N ARG A 193 -0.61 4.10 10.37
CA ARG A 193 -0.66 4.54 8.98
C ARG A 193 -1.31 3.49 8.09
N LYS A 194 -0.90 2.22 8.17
CA LYS A 194 -1.44 1.14 7.33
C LYS A 194 -2.94 0.97 7.53
N ILE A 195 -3.41 0.97 8.78
CA ILE A 195 -4.85 0.92 9.07
C ILE A 195 -5.59 2.17 8.57
N ARG A 196 -4.96 3.36 8.65
CA ARG A 196 -5.52 4.59 8.06
C ARG A 196 -5.63 4.48 6.54
N ASP A 197 -4.56 4.03 5.88
CA ASP A 197 -4.48 3.97 4.43
C ASP A 197 -5.48 2.94 3.86
N THR A 198 -5.77 1.83 4.58
CA THR A 198 -6.85 0.89 4.22
C THR A 198 -8.23 1.57 4.15
N VAL A 199 -8.47 2.61 4.93
CA VAL A 199 -9.73 3.37 4.90
C VAL A 199 -9.64 4.56 3.96
N GLY A 200 -8.59 5.37 4.05
CA GLY A 200 -8.53 6.71 3.45
C GLY A 200 -7.74 6.82 2.15
N HIS A 201 -7.05 5.78 1.69
CA HIS A 201 -6.33 5.84 0.42
C HIS A 201 -7.29 5.76 -0.77
N GLY A 202 -6.96 6.43 -1.89
CA GLY A 202 -7.79 6.47 -3.08
C GLY A 202 -8.04 5.11 -3.75
N GLU A 203 -7.19 4.10 -3.51
CA GLU A 203 -7.39 2.72 -3.99
C GLU A 203 -8.08 1.82 -2.96
N CYS A 204 -8.49 2.36 -1.81
CA CYS A 204 -9.08 1.62 -0.70
C CYS A 204 -10.53 2.07 -0.43
N VAL A 205 -11.02 1.95 0.82
CA VAL A 205 -12.45 2.10 1.12
C VAL A 205 -13.03 3.40 0.57
N PHE A 206 -12.44 4.57 0.88
CA PHE A 206 -13.00 5.86 0.46
C PHE A 206 -12.96 6.03 -1.06
N GLY A 207 -11.81 5.81 -1.70
CA GLY A 207 -11.73 6.00 -3.14
C GLY A 207 -12.57 4.99 -3.95
N LEU A 208 -12.78 3.78 -3.42
CA LEU A 208 -13.72 2.81 -3.99
C LEU A 208 -15.17 3.29 -3.82
N ALA A 209 -15.55 3.73 -2.61
CA ALA A 209 -16.89 4.24 -2.35
C ALA A 209 -17.23 5.45 -3.24
N ASP A 210 -16.30 6.40 -3.40
CA ASP A 210 -16.45 7.55 -4.31
C ASP A 210 -16.71 7.13 -5.77
N SER A 211 -16.21 5.97 -6.19
CA SER A 211 -16.39 5.47 -7.56
C SER A 211 -17.79 4.93 -7.85
N TYR A 212 -18.55 4.53 -6.83
CA TYR A 212 -19.86 3.88 -7.00
C TYR A 212 -20.94 4.82 -7.54
N PRO A 213 -21.18 6.01 -6.99
CA PRO A 213 -22.16 6.96 -7.54
C PRO A 213 -21.85 7.33 -9.01
N MET A 214 -20.58 7.46 -9.35
CA MET A 214 -20.14 7.75 -10.72
C MET A 214 -20.52 6.62 -11.69
N GLN A 215 -20.62 5.39 -11.23
CA GLN A 215 -21.04 4.23 -12.02
C GLN A 215 -22.57 4.09 -12.15
N LYS A 216 -23.36 4.95 -11.49
CA LYS A 216 -24.84 4.91 -11.47
C LYS A 216 -25.38 3.54 -11.13
N VAL A 217 -24.90 2.96 -10.03
CA VAL A 217 -25.29 1.62 -9.58
C VAL A 217 -26.68 1.64 -8.92
N GLU A 218 -27.56 0.75 -9.36
CA GLU A 218 -28.93 0.68 -8.86
C GLU A 218 -29.09 -0.23 -7.65
N TYR A 219 -28.15 -1.15 -7.42
CA TYR A 219 -28.19 -2.14 -6.32
C TYR A 219 -27.71 -1.59 -4.99
N LEU A 220 -27.25 -0.35 -4.91
CA LEU A 220 -26.66 0.27 -3.74
C LEU A 220 -27.01 1.76 -3.71
N LYS A 221 -27.35 2.28 -2.53
CA LYS A 221 -27.67 3.69 -2.30
C LYS A 221 -26.50 4.41 -1.64
N ASP A 222 -26.45 5.72 -1.81
CA ASP A 222 -25.40 6.56 -1.22
C ASP A 222 -25.39 6.50 0.32
N ASP A 223 -26.57 6.42 0.96
CA ASP A 223 -26.66 6.31 2.41
C ASP A 223 -26.12 4.97 2.95
N GLU A 224 -26.20 3.91 2.16
CA GLU A 224 -25.61 2.62 2.49
C GLU A 224 -24.08 2.65 2.37
N LEU A 225 -23.54 3.37 1.37
CA LEU A 225 -22.09 3.61 1.26
C LEU A 225 -21.59 4.47 2.42
N GLU A 226 -22.30 5.54 2.76
CA GLU A 226 -21.98 6.39 3.91
C GLU A 226 -21.94 5.58 5.20
N GLN A 227 -22.90 4.69 5.42
CA GLN A 227 -22.91 3.80 6.59
C GLN A 227 -21.72 2.84 6.60
N LEU A 228 -21.35 2.27 5.43
CA LEU A 228 -20.18 1.40 5.31
C LEU A 228 -18.90 2.15 5.68
N GLU A 229 -18.70 3.36 5.18
CA GLU A 229 -17.56 4.19 5.52
C GLU A 229 -17.49 4.50 7.02
N LYS A 230 -18.61 4.91 7.64
CA LYS A 230 -18.69 5.15 9.09
C LYS A 230 -18.24 3.93 9.89
N LYS A 231 -18.73 2.74 9.53
CA LYS A 231 -18.32 1.49 10.16
C LYS A 231 -16.84 1.17 9.95
N CYS A 232 -16.31 1.38 8.76
CA CYS A 232 -14.88 1.22 8.49
C CYS A 232 -14.04 2.18 9.35
N VAL A 233 -14.48 3.43 9.55
CA VAL A 233 -13.83 4.38 10.47
C VAL A 233 -13.87 3.88 11.91
N GLU A 234 -15.01 3.34 12.39
CA GLU A 234 -15.10 2.74 13.72
C GLU A 234 -14.13 1.56 13.89
N HIS A 235 -14.06 0.65 12.92
CA HIS A 235 -13.10 -0.46 12.92
C HIS A 235 -11.66 0.03 12.91
N ARG A 236 -11.34 1.05 12.13
CA ARG A 236 -10.04 1.70 12.16
C ARG A 236 -9.67 2.18 13.56
N TRP A 237 -10.60 2.80 14.31
CA TRP A 237 -10.34 3.29 15.66
C TRP A 237 -10.05 2.14 16.65
N LYS A 238 -10.66 0.97 16.48
CA LYS A 238 -10.38 -0.22 17.26
C LYS A 238 -9.00 -0.78 16.90
N LEU A 239 -8.74 -0.99 15.62
CA LEU A 239 -7.53 -1.67 15.12
C LEU A 239 -6.25 -0.87 15.33
N LYS A 240 -6.26 0.45 15.12
CA LYS A 240 -5.05 1.28 15.21
C LYS A 240 -4.31 1.21 16.55
N ARG A 241 -4.95 0.69 17.59
CA ARG A 241 -4.35 0.48 18.92
C ARG A 241 -3.51 -0.78 19.02
N ASN A 242 -3.69 -1.71 18.10
CA ASN A 242 -3.07 -3.04 18.12
C ASN A 242 -1.72 -3.06 17.39
N VAL A 243 -0.85 -2.09 17.69
CA VAL A 243 0.42 -1.87 16.97
C VAL A 243 1.36 -3.07 16.98
N SER A 244 1.27 -3.96 17.98
CA SER A 244 2.02 -5.22 18.06
C SER A 244 1.68 -6.21 16.94
N ARG A 245 0.58 -5.99 16.22
CA ARG A 245 0.18 -6.82 15.09
C ARG A 245 0.95 -6.50 13.80
N LEU A 246 1.73 -5.41 13.76
CA LEU A 246 2.54 -5.07 12.59
C LEU A 246 3.43 -6.23 12.18
N SER A 247 3.12 -6.85 11.07
CA SER A 247 3.78 -8.05 10.57
C SER A 247 4.27 -7.86 9.15
N ARG A 248 5.20 -8.73 8.72
CA ARG A 248 5.51 -8.82 7.31
C ARG A 248 4.29 -9.35 6.55
N VAL A 249 3.88 -8.64 5.52
CA VAL A 249 2.73 -8.99 4.66
C VAL A 249 3.14 -8.98 3.18
N HIS A 250 2.33 -9.58 2.34
CA HIS A 250 2.36 -9.33 0.90
C HIS A 250 1.69 -7.98 0.59
N GLY A 251 0.53 -7.73 1.20
CA GLY A 251 -0.24 -6.49 1.09
C GLY A 251 -1.25 -6.48 -0.06
N ASP A 252 -1.18 -7.46 -0.97
CA ASP A 252 -2.17 -7.69 -2.03
C ASP A 252 -2.22 -9.17 -2.44
N PHE A 253 -2.43 -10.04 -1.46
CA PHE A 253 -2.37 -11.49 -1.61
C PHE A 253 -3.70 -12.03 -2.15
N HIS A 254 -3.79 -12.14 -3.47
CA HIS A 254 -4.98 -12.66 -4.15
C HIS A 254 -4.61 -13.57 -5.35
N PRO A 255 -5.55 -14.34 -5.91
CA PRO A 255 -5.24 -15.41 -6.88
C PRO A 255 -4.54 -14.94 -8.17
N TRP A 256 -4.66 -13.68 -8.59
CA TRP A 256 -3.95 -13.14 -9.77
C TRP A 256 -2.48 -12.86 -9.49
N ASN A 257 -2.09 -12.71 -8.22
CA ASN A 257 -0.71 -12.47 -7.80
C ASN A 257 0.03 -13.74 -7.38
N VAL A 258 -0.56 -14.91 -7.56
CA VAL A 258 0.03 -16.22 -7.25
C VAL A 258 0.20 -17.02 -8.52
N LEU A 259 1.45 -17.45 -8.83
CA LEU A 259 1.78 -18.32 -9.94
C LEU A 259 2.27 -19.68 -9.43
N PHE A 260 1.57 -20.75 -9.75
CA PHE A 260 2.06 -22.11 -9.57
C PHE A 260 2.96 -22.50 -10.74
N THR A 261 4.19 -22.88 -10.44
CA THR A 261 5.25 -23.07 -11.44
C THR A 261 5.50 -24.52 -11.80
N ASP A 262 4.98 -25.46 -11.02
CA ASP A 262 5.25 -26.90 -11.22
C ASP A 262 4.04 -27.75 -10.78
N LEU A 263 3.53 -28.57 -11.70
CA LEU A 263 2.43 -29.50 -11.41
C LEU A 263 2.88 -30.70 -10.56
N LYS A 264 4.17 -31.09 -10.62
CA LYS A 264 4.71 -32.18 -9.80
C LYS A 264 4.93 -31.75 -8.34
N HIS A 265 5.02 -30.47 -8.12
CA HIS A 265 5.19 -29.83 -6.83
C HIS A 265 4.11 -28.76 -6.63
N PRO A 266 2.84 -29.19 -6.41
CA PRO A 266 1.70 -28.28 -6.36
C PRO A 266 1.77 -27.25 -5.22
N GLU A 267 2.64 -27.49 -4.24
CA GLU A 267 2.92 -26.54 -3.15
C GLU A 267 3.88 -25.40 -3.55
N ARG A 268 4.51 -25.49 -4.75
CA ARG A 268 5.48 -24.48 -5.19
C ARG A 268 4.84 -23.39 -6.01
N PHE A 269 4.99 -22.16 -5.53
CA PHE A 269 4.49 -20.97 -6.21
C PHE A 269 5.46 -19.80 -6.05
N LEU A 270 5.26 -18.81 -6.90
CA LEU A 270 5.90 -17.52 -6.83
C LEU A 270 4.82 -16.43 -6.73
N LEU A 271 5.20 -15.29 -6.17
CA LEU A 271 4.30 -14.16 -5.99
C LEU A 271 4.70 -13.00 -6.91
N LEU A 272 3.68 -12.30 -7.35
CA LEU A 272 3.79 -11.06 -8.13
C LEU A 272 3.26 -9.92 -7.29
N ASP A 273 3.65 -8.72 -7.66
CA ASP A 273 3.12 -7.45 -7.17
C ASP A 273 3.08 -7.30 -5.62
N ARG A 274 3.92 -6.42 -5.12
CA ARG A 274 4.00 -6.06 -3.70
C ARG A 274 3.94 -4.54 -3.53
N SER A 275 2.93 -3.93 -4.12
CA SER A 275 2.83 -2.48 -4.25
C SER A 275 2.57 -1.75 -2.93
N ARG A 276 1.96 -2.43 -1.93
CA ARG A 276 1.59 -1.81 -0.65
C ARG A 276 2.65 -1.86 0.45
N GLY A 277 3.86 -2.30 0.11
CA GLY A 277 5.00 -2.33 1.02
C GLY A 277 5.11 -3.60 1.86
N GLU A 278 6.10 -3.62 2.77
CA GLU A 278 6.55 -4.84 3.46
C GLU A 278 5.79 -5.16 4.74
N TRP A 279 5.30 -4.14 5.42
CA TRP A 279 4.72 -4.24 6.75
C TRP A 279 3.25 -3.83 6.76
N GLY A 280 2.40 -4.58 7.45
CA GLY A 280 0.97 -4.31 7.52
C GLY A 280 0.24 -5.20 8.52
N GLU A 281 -1.08 -5.24 8.41
CA GLU A 281 -1.95 -6.13 9.17
C GLU A 281 -2.12 -7.47 8.43
N PRO A 282 -1.83 -8.61 9.06
CA PRO A 282 -2.01 -9.94 8.49
C PRO A 282 -3.40 -10.21 7.89
N ALA A 283 -4.43 -9.58 8.44
CA ALA A 283 -5.80 -9.75 7.95
C ALA A 283 -5.99 -9.28 6.50
N ASP A 284 -5.16 -8.35 5.98
CA ASP A 284 -5.23 -7.92 4.58
C ASP A 284 -4.97 -9.09 3.63
N ASP A 285 -3.87 -9.81 3.85
CA ASP A 285 -3.51 -10.96 3.02
C ASP A 285 -4.54 -12.10 3.15
N LEU A 286 -4.99 -12.38 4.38
CA LEU A 286 -5.95 -13.45 4.64
C LEU A 286 -7.29 -13.16 3.97
N CYS A 287 -7.80 -11.94 4.06
CA CYS A 287 -9.04 -11.52 3.39
C CYS A 287 -8.87 -11.46 1.88
N GLY A 288 -7.71 -11.00 1.38
CA GLY A 288 -7.41 -10.93 -0.05
C GLY A 288 -7.53 -12.27 -0.76
N MET A 289 -7.09 -13.36 -0.12
CA MET A 289 -7.23 -14.71 -0.66
C MET A 289 -8.60 -15.31 -0.39
N SER A 290 -9.04 -15.36 0.86
CA SER A 290 -10.25 -16.09 1.28
C SER A 290 -11.53 -15.55 0.66
N ILE A 291 -11.61 -14.24 0.40
CA ILE A 291 -12.78 -13.64 -0.28
C ILE A 291 -12.97 -14.21 -1.70
N ASN A 292 -11.93 -14.68 -2.37
CA ASN A 292 -12.04 -15.23 -3.71
C ASN A 292 -12.67 -16.63 -3.71
N TYR A 293 -12.49 -17.43 -2.66
CA TYR A 293 -13.22 -18.68 -2.49
C TYR A 293 -14.71 -18.39 -2.23
N ILE A 294 -14.99 -17.46 -1.31
CA ILE A 294 -16.36 -17.01 -0.99
C ILE A 294 -17.06 -16.50 -2.25
N PHE A 295 -16.40 -15.61 -3.00
CA PHE A 295 -16.94 -15.00 -4.21
C PHE A 295 -17.21 -16.02 -5.32
N SER A 296 -16.27 -16.94 -5.56
CA SER A 296 -16.43 -17.98 -6.57
C SER A 296 -17.60 -18.90 -6.24
N SER A 297 -17.75 -19.28 -4.96
CA SER A 297 -18.89 -20.06 -4.50
C SER A 297 -20.22 -19.31 -4.63
N LEU A 298 -20.24 -18.04 -4.21
CA LEU A 298 -21.44 -17.20 -4.29
C LEU A 298 -21.93 -17.07 -5.73
N ARG A 299 -21.02 -16.85 -6.69
CA ARG A 299 -21.35 -16.77 -8.13
C ARG A 299 -21.92 -18.08 -8.67
N LYS A 300 -21.42 -19.22 -8.20
CA LYS A 300 -21.79 -20.54 -8.71
C LYS A 300 -23.05 -21.07 -8.04
N TYR A 301 -23.18 -20.91 -6.75
CA TYR A 301 -24.18 -21.58 -5.92
C TYR A 301 -25.12 -20.64 -5.16
N GLY A 302 -24.80 -19.36 -5.11
CA GLY A 302 -25.58 -18.38 -4.34
C GLY A 302 -25.23 -18.31 -2.85
N ASP A 303 -24.33 -19.17 -2.37
CA ASP A 303 -23.83 -19.26 -0.99
C ASP A 303 -22.43 -19.92 -0.96
N LEU A 304 -21.79 -20.03 0.21
CA LEU A 304 -20.53 -20.75 0.39
C LEU A 304 -20.79 -22.23 0.61
N ARG A 305 -20.54 -23.05 -0.42
CA ARG A 305 -20.66 -24.51 -0.37
C ARG A 305 -19.80 -25.21 -1.42
N GLY A 306 -19.87 -26.55 -1.48
CA GLY A 306 -19.18 -27.37 -2.46
C GLY A 306 -17.67 -27.19 -2.40
N GLU A 307 -17.05 -27.22 -3.56
CA GLU A 307 -15.60 -27.22 -3.76
C GLU A 307 -14.93 -25.99 -3.16
N PHE A 308 -15.54 -24.83 -3.31
CA PHE A 308 -14.99 -23.59 -2.79
C PHE A 308 -15.06 -23.50 -1.27
N LYS A 309 -16.07 -24.13 -0.65
CA LYS A 309 -16.11 -24.26 0.80
C LYS A 309 -14.98 -25.14 1.33
N VAL A 310 -14.69 -26.25 0.63
CA VAL A 310 -13.55 -27.10 0.97
C VAL A 310 -12.24 -26.33 0.93
N LEU A 311 -12.01 -25.53 -0.12
CA LEU A 311 -10.79 -24.70 -0.23
C LEU A 311 -10.74 -23.58 0.80
N PHE A 312 -11.87 -22.96 1.09
CA PHE A 312 -11.99 -21.94 2.13
C PHE A 312 -11.68 -22.51 3.52
N ASP A 313 -12.28 -23.63 3.86
CA ASP A 313 -12.06 -24.31 5.15
C ASP A 313 -10.58 -24.73 5.27
N GLU A 314 -10.01 -25.40 4.26
CA GLU A 314 -8.60 -25.79 4.25
C GLU A 314 -7.65 -24.59 4.46
N PHE A 315 -7.91 -23.49 3.76
CA PHE A 315 -7.09 -22.28 3.87
C PHE A 315 -7.22 -21.63 5.25
N MET A 316 -8.44 -21.45 5.75
CA MET A 316 -8.69 -20.80 7.03
C MET A 316 -8.23 -21.64 8.22
N ASP A 317 -8.53 -22.93 8.22
CA ASP A 317 -8.16 -23.84 9.31
C ASP A 317 -6.63 -24.01 9.39
N THR A 318 -5.97 -24.15 8.24
CA THR A 318 -4.49 -24.19 8.17
C THR A 318 -3.88 -22.90 8.74
N TYR A 319 -4.41 -21.74 8.34
CA TYR A 319 -3.86 -20.47 8.84
C TYR A 319 -4.10 -20.29 10.35
N LEU A 320 -5.33 -20.48 10.81
CA LEU A 320 -5.70 -20.26 12.22
C LEU A 320 -4.98 -21.23 13.16
N SER A 321 -4.87 -22.50 12.78
CA SER A 321 -4.13 -23.49 13.57
C SER A 321 -2.61 -23.23 13.54
N GLY A 322 -2.07 -22.87 12.39
CA GLY A 322 -0.63 -22.65 12.23
C GLY A 322 -0.11 -21.35 12.84
N SER A 323 -0.91 -20.28 12.81
CA SER A 323 -0.53 -18.97 13.36
C SER A 323 -0.81 -18.83 14.85
N ASN A 324 -1.79 -19.54 15.38
CA ASN A 324 -2.37 -19.37 16.72
C ASN A 324 -2.81 -17.92 17.00
N ASP A 325 -3.16 -17.17 15.94
CA ASP A 325 -3.59 -15.76 16.00
C ASP A 325 -5.12 -15.67 15.88
N GLN A 326 -5.82 -15.86 16.99
CA GLN A 326 -7.28 -15.75 17.02
C GLN A 326 -7.77 -14.29 16.95
N ASP A 327 -6.91 -13.31 17.26
CA ASP A 327 -7.25 -11.89 17.21
C ASP A 327 -7.37 -11.38 15.76
N ILE A 328 -6.82 -12.10 14.80
CA ILE A 328 -6.97 -11.77 13.37
C ILE A 328 -8.45 -11.72 12.96
N LEU A 329 -9.30 -12.56 13.56
CA LEU A 329 -10.73 -12.59 13.27
C LEU A 329 -11.43 -11.27 13.63
N ALA A 330 -10.90 -10.49 14.58
CA ALA A 330 -11.40 -9.16 14.89
C ALA A 330 -10.85 -8.08 13.96
N ALA A 331 -9.74 -8.34 13.27
CA ALA A 331 -9.20 -7.43 12.27
C ALA A 331 -9.85 -7.61 10.88
N MET A 332 -10.25 -8.84 10.52
CA MET A 332 -10.78 -9.19 9.20
C MET A 332 -11.98 -8.35 8.71
N PRO A 333 -12.93 -7.90 9.56
CA PRO A 333 -14.09 -7.14 9.09
C PRO A 333 -13.76 -5.94 8.22
N LEU A 334 -12.77 -5.12 8.61
CA LEU A 334 -12.34 -3.96 7.84
C LEU A 334 -11.78 -4.35 6.46
N PHE A 335 -10.95 -5.39 6.42
CA PHE A 335 -10.32 -5.84 5.19
C PHE A 335 -11.29 -6.56 4.27
N TYR A 336 -12.26 -7.30 4.81
CA TYR A 336 -13.35 -7.83 4.00
C TYR A 336 -14.22 -6.73 3.39
N ALA A 337 -14.56 -5.69 4.15
CA ALA A 337 -15.31 -4.56 3.60
C ALA A 337 -14.58 -3.93 2.41
N PHE A 338 -13.28 -3.69 2.54
CA PHE A 338 -12.45 -3.21 1.45
C PHE A 338 -12.51 -4.14 0.21
N ARG A 339 -12.26 -5.44 0.39
CA ARG A 339 -12.26 -6.41 -0.71
C ARG A 339 -13.65 -6.58 -1.35
N CYS A 340 -14.70 -6.49 -0.56
CA CYS A 340 -16.08 -6.52 -1.05
C CYS A 340 -16.40 -5.31 -1.94
N LEU A 341 -15.93 -4.12 -1.59
CA LEU A 341 -16.08 -2.95 -2.45
C LEU A 341 -15.40 -3.14 -3.81
N VAL A 342 -14.20 -3.72 -3.86
CA VAL A 342 -13.53 -4.06 -5.13
C VAL A 342 -14.39 -5.02 -5.95
N ILE A 343 -14.87 -6.13 -5.35
CA ILE A 343 -15.61 -7.17 -6.06
C ILE A 343 -16.98 -6.67 -6.51
N ALA A 344 -17.67 -5.90 -5.69
CA ALA A 344 -18.98 -5.37 -6.04
C ALA A 344 -18.91 -4.20 -7.05
N SER A 345 -17.73 -3.64 -7.32
CA SER A 345 -17.58 -2.54 -8.27
C SER A 345 -17.76 -2.99 -9.73
N PRO A 346 -18.59 -2.28 -10.53
CA PRO A 346 -18.72 -2.55 -11.95
C PRO A 346 -17.46 -2.19 -12.77
N VAL A 347 -16.55 -1.39 -12.21
CA VAL A 347 -15.26 -1.07 -12.85
C VAL A 347 -14.41 -2.33 -12.98
N TRP A 348 -14.30 -3.12 -11.90
CA TRP A 348 -13.44 -4.29 -11.87
C TRP A 348 -14.15 -5.56 -12.34
N TYR A 349 -15.46 -5.66 -12.11
CA TYR A 349 -16.26 -6.83 -12.45
C TYR A 349 -17.50 -6.42 -13.27
N PRO A 350 -17.38 -5.95 -14.51
CA PRO A 350 -18.48 -5.32 -15.28
C PRO A 350 -19.66 -6.26 -15.55
N THR A 351 -19.43 -7.57 -15.59
CA THR A 351 -20.46 -8.59 -15.94
C THR A 351 -21.14 -9.22 -14.73
N LEU A 352 -20.80 -8.79 -13.52
CA LEU A 352 -21.38 -9.38 -12.31
C LEU A 352 -22.84 -8.93 -12.13
N SER A 353 -23.75 -9.89 -11.80
CA SER A 353 -25.17 -9.56 -11.62
C SER A 353 -25.42 -8.67 -10.40
N PRO A 354 -26.44 -7.80 -10.43
CA PRO A 354 -26.84 -6.97 -9.30
C PRO A 354 -27.13 -7.77 -8.02
N GLU A 355 -27.71 -8.96 -8.14
CA GLU A 355 -28.00 -9.83 -6.99
C GLU A 355 -26.72 -10.27 -6.28
N VAL A 356 -25.73 -10.73 -7.02
CA VAL A 356 -24.43 -11.14 -6.44
C VAL A 356 -23.74 -9.95 -5.80
N ARG A 357 -23.75 -8.77 -6.45
CA ARG A 357 -23.19 -7.54 -5.87
C ARG A 357 -23.89 -7.19 -4.55
N ARG A 358 -25.21 -7.28 -4.53
CA ARG A 358 -25.99 -7.00 -3.30
C ARG A 358 -25.61 -7.94 -2.17
N LYS A 359 -25.48 -9.25 -2.43
CA LYS A 359 -25.03 -10.22 -1.42
C LYS A 359 -23.62 -9.94 -0.91
N ILE A 360 -22.69 -9.54 -1.80
CA ILE A 360 -21.34 -9.14 -1.41
C ILE A 360 -21.37 -7.89 -0.51
N PHE A 361 -22.22 -6.92 -0.82
CA PHE A 361 -22.40 -5.73 0.02
C PHE A 361 -23.01 -6.07 1.38
N ASN A 362 -24.04 -6.93 1.41
CA ASN A 362 -24.61 -7.43 2.66
C ASN A 362 -23.55 -8.12 3.51
N PHE A 363 -22.70 -8.96 2.90
CA PHE A 363 -21.60 -9.62 3.57
C PHE A 363 -20.66 -8.59 4.23
N ALA A 364 -20.24 -7.57 3.50
CA ALA A 364 -19.38 -6.52 4.04
C ALA A 364 -19.99 -5.84 5.27
N MET A 365 -21.25 -5.44 5.16
CA MET A 365 -21.97 -4.76 6.22
C MET A 365 -22.19 -5.64 7.45
N ASN A 366 -22.62 -6.88 7.24
CA ASN A 366 -22.90 -7.81 8.34
C ASN A 366 -21.63 -8.24 9.06
N VAL A 367 -20.51 -8.40 8.36
CA VAL A 367 -19.20 -8.68 8.97
C VAL A 367 -18.72 -7.49 9.80
N LEU A 368 -18.89 -6.26 9.30
CA LEU A 368 -18.58 -5.04 10.08
C LEU A 368 -19.44 -4.95 11.34
N ASP A 369 -20.74 -5.26 11.24
CA ASP A 369 -21.68 -5.25 12.39
C ASP A 369 -21.33 -6.31 13.43
N ALA A 370 -20.91 -7.49 13.00
CA ALA A 370 -20.46 -8.55 13.89
C ALA A 370 -19.20 -8.18 14.69
N GLY A 371 -18.37 -7.28 14.15
CA GLY A 371 -17.16 -6.79 14.80
C GLY A 371 -16.02 -7.80 14.90
N ARG A 372 -16.33 -9.08 14.67
CA ARG A 372 -15.40 -10.22 14.60
C ARG A 372 -15.95 -11.21 13.56
N PHE A 373 -15.10 -11.61 12.64
CA PHE A 373 -15.47 -12.59 11.63
C PHE A 373 -15.53 -14.00 12.23
N ASP A 374 -16.60 -14.73 11.93
CA ASP A 374 -16.71 -16.16 12.22
C ASP A 374 -16.75 -16.95 10.90
N PRO A 375 -15.73 -17.77 10.59
CA PRO A 375 -15.72 -18.57 9.36
C PRO A 375 -16.91 -19.52 9.19
N LYS A 376 -17.58 -19.88 10.28
CA LYS A 376 -18.76 -20.76 10.24
C LYS A 376 -20.04 -20.03 9.84
N LEU A 377 -20.06 -18.70 9.96
CA LEU A 377 -21.24 -17.87 9.71
C LEU A 377 -21.22 -17.17 8.34
N VAL A 378 -20.33 -17.57 7.41
CA VAL A 378 -20.19 -16.92 6.10
C VAL A 378 -21.53 -16.77 5.38
N ASN A 379 -22.36 -17.80 5.39
CA ASN A 379 -23.66 -17.78 4.71
C ASN A 379 -24.68 -16.85 5.39
N ASP A 380 -24.56 -16.63 6.70
CA ASP A 380 -25.43 -15.70 7.43
C ASP A 380 -25.11 -14.25 7.08
N TYR A 381 -23.84 -13.95 6.78
CA TYR A 381 -23.43 -12.61 6.37
C TYR A 381 -23.98 -12.18 4.99
N PHE A 382 -24.44 -13.11 4.14
CA PHE A 382 -25.09 -12.75 2.86
C PHE A 382 -26.53 -12.29 3.01
N ARG A 383 -27.16 -12.52 4.16
CA ARG A 383 -28.59 -12.21 4.37
C ARG A 383 -28.83 -10.70 4.26
N ALA A 384 -30.03 -10.37 3.74
CA ALA A 384 -30.48 -8.99 3.75
C ALA A 384 -30.53 -8.46 5.19
N ARG A 385 -30.19 -7.21 5.36
CA ARG A 385 -30.31 -6.52 6.64
C ARG A 385 -31.76 -6.16 6.86
N SER A 386 -32.29 -6.46 8.03
CA SER A 386 -33.62 -6.06 8.49
C SER A 386 -33.70 -4.56 8.77
#